data_4a3eabd2554f466f2d5de01d79fd6fcf
#
_entry.id   4a3eabd2554f466f2d5de01d79fd6fcf
#
_cell.length_a   1.000
_cell.length_b   1.000
_cell.length_c   1.000
_cell.angle_alpha   90.00
_cell.angle_beta   90.00
_cell.angle_gamma   90.00
#
_symmetry.space_group_name_H-M   'P 1'
#
loop_
_entity.id
_entity.type
_entity.pdbx_description
1 polymer ?
#
loop_
_entity_poly.entity_id
_entity_poly.type
_entity_poly.pdbx_seq_one_letter_code
_entity_poly.pdbx_strand_id
1 'polypeptide(L)'
;MLSPTAAERLSAATRKRQAVAEQWERTRNNDVSNLLSTTLPALFDIDRFGLFVLSQDSQSVWLEAGTGVTQRSIVVEAEGSMVGEAIRNRQTRIDSDLCGGKGAIVNVGEKLSYRSQSAMTAPVFCPSCGTAIGALQVMNANRSVDWSDQDRRLLEELCHSISRTVQVLHEHQEIIVELERVDQEIKALDQQESAIRGGHMLRTFEPAAPLHGEGFLHGLYGETVFPPFIDVAANADLARSWDTDAHDIFIATHQKVGTHLAKKFVVELLYEGLKHRANVYDTRDIGHGTVPWPEVSVSQHGRAWIDEHIARTHDTPRAWYVHCSYGDMPVRSLHPQTKFIMVYRDPKAVAVSQYFFWKRHPLLAVPEDLSMDEFVELFVDGNLYFGDYHDHVSGWIRRKDQRIAPHNILALSYEDMVNRKPEVARALARFLLPDISFSDGALARIAEATEFEKMRDEVTDNPQSFHLNPKVYFRSGTTNDWEQKLSDAAIAAIDEKSRSKWDGRTEGPALDQGVTVLGDLTGGK
;
A
#
# COMPACT_ATOMS: atom_id res chain seq x y z
N MET A 1 35.44 -20.34 -5.48
CA MET A 1 33.96 -20.34 -5.47
C MET A 1 33.52 -18.91 -5.77
N LEU A 2 32.71 -18.70 -6.79
CA LEU A 2 32.14 -17.39 -7.07
C LEU A 2 31.16 -17.04 -5.91
N SER A 3 31.19 -15.82 -5.42
CA SER A 3 30.21 -15.37 -4.40
C SER A 3 28.81 -15.38 -5.03
N PRO A 4 27.74 -15.79 -4.29
CA PRO A 4 26.38 -15.76 -4.81
C PRO A 4 25.97 -14.38 -5.29
N THR A 5 25.23 -14.31 -6.38
CA THR A 5 24.64 -13.07 -6.87
C THR A 5 23.61 -12.50 -5.86
N ALA A 6 23.29 -11.20 -5.96
CA ALA A 6 22.25 -10.60 -5.11
C ALA A 6 20.89 -11.33 -5.23
N ALA A 7 20.52 -11.76 -6.44
CA ALA A 7 19.31 -12.53 -6.70
C ALA A 7 19.31 -13.91 -6.02
N GLU A 8 20.44 -14.63 -6.03
CA GLU A 8 20.58 -15.90 -5.34
C GLU A 8 20.48 -15.75 -3.81
N ARG A 9 21.08 -14.68 -3.27
CA ARG A 9 20.99 -14.35 -1.84
C ARG A 9 19.57 -13.95 -1.43
N LEU A 10 18.87 -13.13 -2.24
CA LEU A 10 17.48 -12.75 -2.02
C LEU A 10 16.56 -13.99 -2.04
N SER A 11 16.72 -14.88 -3.02
CA SER A 11 15.96 -16.13 -3.12
C SER A 11 16.22 -17.06 -1.91
N ALA A 12 17.45 -17.14 -1.42
CA ALA A 12 17.78 -17.91 -0.23
C ALA A 12 17.16 -17.30 1.04
N ALA A 13 17.22 -15.98 1.21
CA ALA A 13 16.61 -15.27 2.34
C ALA A 13 15.08 -15.44 2.34
N THR A 14 14.43 -15.34 1.18
CA THR A 14 12.97 -15.53 1.04
C THR A 14 12.54 -16.95 1.43
N ARG A 15 13.27 -17.99 0.98
CA ARG A 15 12.98 -19.37 1.41
C ARG A 15 13.18 -19.56 2.92
N LYS A 16 14.22 -18.95 3.48
CA LYS A 16 14.47 -18.99 4.93
C LYS A 16 13.34 -18.33 5.70
N ARG A 17 12.90 -17.13 5.28
CA ARG A 17 11.75 -16.44 5.86
C ARG A 17 10.50 -17.31 5.89
N GLN A 18 10.19 -17.96 4.75
CA GLN A 18 9.02 -18.82 4.66
C GLN A 18 9.09 -19.98 5.66
N ALA A 19 10.23 -20.66 5.75
CA ALA A 19 10.42 -21.77 6.69
C ALA A 19 10.27 -21.32 8.16
N VAL A 20 10.83 -20.15 8.51
CA VAL A 20 10.73 -19.60 9.87
C VAL A 20 9.28 -19.12 10.15
N ALA A 21 8.61 -18.51 9.18
CA ALA A 21 7.21 -18.09 9.30
C ALA A 21 6.26 -19.29 9.49
N GLU A 22 6.45 -20.37 8.74
CA GLU A 22 5.67 -21.61 8.91
C GLU A 22 5.89 -22.23 10.31
N GLN A 23 7.12 -22.19 10.82
CA GLN A 23 7.40 -22.63 12.19
C GLN A 23 6.69 -21.75 13.22
N TRP A 24 6.69 -20.43 13.03
CA TRP A 24 6.00 -19.48 13.90
C TRP A 24 4.48 -19.68 13.90
N GLU A 25 3.85 -19.81 12.71
CA GLU A 25 2.41 -20.03 12.59
C GLU A 25 1.94 -21.34 13.28
N ARG A 26 2.77 -22.38 13.27
CA ARG A 26 2.47 -23.61 14.04
C ARG A 26 2.52 -23.41 15.55
N THR A 27 3.23 -22.39 16.00
CA THR A 27 3.50 -22.14 17.43
C THR A 27 2.58 -21.05 18.00
N ARG A 28 2.09 -20.13 17.16
CA ARG A 28 1.33 -18.94 17.56
C ARG A 28 -0.14 -19.30 17.86
N ASN A 29 -0.61 -18.84 19.02
CA ASN A 29 -2.02 -18.84 19.38
C ASN A 29 -2.58 -17.40 19.25
N ASN A 30 -3.31 -17.13 18.18
CA ASN A 30 -3.52 -15.79 17.58
C ASN A 30 -4.45 -14.81 18.30
N ASP A 31 -5.00 -15.10 19.49
CA ASP A 31 -6.20 -14.35 19.91
C ASP A 31 -6.07 -13.48 21.18
N VAL A 32 -4.88 -13.44 21.81
CA VAL A 32 -4.74 -12.72 23.09
C VAL A 32 -4.89 -11.20 22.93
N SER A 33 -4.44 -10.63 21.83
CA SER A 33 -4.52 -9.18 21.59
C SER A 33 -5.99 -8.74 21.42
N ASN A 34 -6.76 -9.47 20.63
CA ASN A 34 -8.20 -9.21 20.43
C ASN A 34 -8.99 -9.44 21.72
N LEU A 35 -8.69 -10.52 22.45
CA LEU A 35 -9.30 -10.81 23.74
C LEU A 35 -9.07 -9.66 24.73
N LEU A 36 -7.84 -9.21 24.90
CA LEU A 36 -7.51 -8.14 25.84
C LEU A 36 -8.11 -6.80 25.41
N SER A 37 -8.14 -6.48 24.13
CA SER A 37 -8.71 -5.22 23.60
C SER A 37 -10.21 -5.09 23.86
N THR A 38 -10.94 -6.21 23.89
CA THR A 38 -12.38 -6.23 24.16
C THR A 38 -12.70 -6.41 25.65
N THR A 39 -11.91 -7.23 26.35
CA THR A 39 -12.19 -7.65 27.73
C THR A 39 -11.76 -6.59 28.75
N LEU A 40 -10.56 -6.02 28.60
CA LEU A 40 -10.04 -5.10 29.60
C LEU A 40 -10.86 -3.82 29.76
N PRO A 41 -11.30 -3.12 28.70
CA PRO A 41 -12.18 -1.95 28.86
C PRO A 41 -13.56 -2.28 29.44
N ALA A 42 -14.03 -3.52 29.27
CA ALA A 42 -15.31 -3.96 29.83
C ALA A 42 -15.21 -4.31 31.33
N LEU A 43 -14.06 -4.73 31.81
CA LEU A 43 -13.80 -5.13 33.19
C LEU A 43 -13.28 -4.01 34.08
N PHE A 44 -12.46 -3.13 33.48
CA PHE A 44 -11.82 -2.01 34.16
C PHE A 44 -12.17 -0.71 33.43
N ASP A 45 -12.35 0.36 34.19
CA ASP A 45 -12.54 1.69 33.63
C ASP A 45 -11.15 2.28 33.27
N ILE A 46 -10.59 1.83 32.16
CA ILE A 46 -9.23 2.15 31.70
C ILE A 46 -9.22 2.83 30.35
N ASP A 47 -8.19 3.65 30.11
CA ASP A 47 -7.93 4.27 28.82
C ASP A 47 -7.01 3.42 27.96
N ARG A 48 -6.05 2.72 28.60
CA ARG A 48 -5.03 1.93 27.89
C ARG A 48 -4.63 0.68 28.67
N PHE A 49 -4.11 -0.28 27.90
CA PHE A 49 -3.42 -1.45 28.46
C PHE A 49 -2.14 -1.75 27.64
N GLY A 50 -1.27 -2.55 28.24
CA GLY A 50 -0.09 -3.12 27.59
C GLY A 50 0.20 -4.51 28.12
N LEU A 51 0.36 -5.48 27.23
CA LEU A 51 0.88 -6.80 27.51
C LEU A 51 2.37 -6.81 27.15
N PHE A 52 3.21 -7.02 28.13
CA PHE A 52 4.66 -7.05 28.01
C PHE A 52 5.19 -8.48 28.19
N VAL A 53 6.17 -8.86 27.37
CA VAL A 53 6.87 -10.14 27.45
C VAL A 53 8.32 -9.87 27.83
N LEU A 54 8.87 -10.61 28.79
CA LEU A 54 10.25 -10.50 29.24
C LEU A 54 11.19 -11.09 28.18
N SER A 55 12.28 -10.41 27.88
CA SER A 55 13.34 -10.96 27.03
C SER A 55 14.05 -12.15 27.71
N GLN A 56 14.62 -13.04 26.91
CA GLN A 56 15.32 -14.23 27.44
C GLN A 56 16.54 -13.85 28.29
N ASP A 57 17.21 -12.75 27.96
CA ASP A 57 18.33 -12.21 28.77
C ASP A 57 17.86 -11.49 30.03
N SER A 58 16.55 -11.34 30.23
CA SER A 58 15.91 -10.65 31.35
C SER A 58 16.30 -9.18 31.51
N GLN A 59 16.89 -8.55 30.49
CA GLN A 59 17.31 -7.15 30.52
C GLN A 59 16.22 -6.20 30.07
N SER A 60 15.35 -6.65 29.18
CA SER A 60 14.30 -5.82 28.60
C SER A 60 12.94 -6.53 28.58
N VAL A 61 11.89 -5.73 28.38
CA VAL A 61 10.54 -6.20 28.11
C VAL A 61 10.06 -5.54 26.83
N TRP A 62 9.38 -6.27 25.93
CA TRP A 62 8.76 -5.67 24.78
C TRP A 62 7.24 -5.72 24.87
N LEU A 63 6.59 -4.74 24.26
CA LEU A 63 5.15 -4.64 24.17
C LEU A 63 4.63 -5.59 23.09
N GLU A 64 3.90 -6.63 23.46
CA GLU A 64 3.29 -7.57 22.53
C GLU A 64 1.91 -7.11 22.07
N ALA A 65 1.10 -6.53 22.97
CA ALA A 65 -0.21 -5.99 22.66
C ALA A 65 -0.49 -4.75 23.50
N GLY A 66 -1.15 -3.75 22.94
CA GLY A 66 -1.48 -2.53 23.66
C GLY A 66 -2.41 -1.60 22.88
N THR A 67 -3.05 -0.69 23.58
CA THR A 67 -3.99 0.27 23.00
C THR A 67 -3.27 1.26 22.10
N GLY A 68 -3.62 1.28 20.80
CA GLY A 68 -3.13 2.28 19.84
C GLY A 68 -1.65 2.14 19.46
N VAL A 69 -1.06 0.96 19.63
CA VAL A 69 0.38 0.72 19.39
C VAL A 69 0.57 -0.48 18.47
N THR A 70 1.53 -0.37 17.55
CA THR A 70 1.95 -1.51 16.73
C THR A 70 2.73 -2.50 17.60
N GLN A 71 2.46 -3.78 17.43
CA GLN A 71 3.16 -4.86 18.12
C GLN A 71 4.68 -4.66 18.05
N ARG A 72 5.38 -4.83 19.19
CA ARG A 72 6.85 -4.80 19.33
C ARG A 72 7.55 -3.49 18.97
N SER A 73 6.79 -2.44 18.70
CA SER A 73 7.38 -1.12 18.44
C SER A 73 8.03 -0.50 19.68
N ILE A 74 7.75 -1.04 20.88
CA ILE A 74 8.23 -0.53 22.15
C ILE A 74 8.98 -1.61 22.88
N VAL A 75 10.27 -1.35 23.15
CA VAL A 75 11.13 -2.12 24.04
C VAL A 75 11.54 -1.20 25.18
N VAL A 76 11.42 -1.68 26.39
CA VAL A 76 11.74 -0.95 27.63
C VAL A 76 12.73 -1.75 28.44
N GLU A 77 13.70 -1.08 29.06
CA GLU A 77 14.58 -1.72 30.03
C GLU A 77 13.77 -2.26 31.20
N ALA A 78 14.03 -3.50 31.60
CA ALA A 78 13.35 -4.12 32.73
C ALA A 78 13.71 -3.43 34.05
N GLU A 79 14.94 -2.93 34.16
CA GLU A 79 15.40 -2.20 35.35
C GLU A 79 14.80 -0.79 35.40
N GLY A 80 14.25 -0.42 36.54
CA GLY A 80 13.64 0.90 36.76
C GLY A 80 12.27 1.11 36.11
N SER A 81 11.69 0.11 35.43
CA SER A 81 10.34 0.18 34.91
C SER A 81 9.33 -0.50 35.87
N MET A 82 8.09 0.01 35.93
CA MET A 82 7.02 -0.59 36.73
C MET A 82 6.74 -2.03 36.32
N VAL A 83 6.82 -2.31 35.01
CA VAL A 83 6.66 -3.65 34.43
C VAL A 83 7.78 -4.58 34.89
N GLY A 84 9.02 -4.16 34.76
CA GLY A 84 10.17 -4.95 35.21
C GLY A 84 10.20 -5.15 36.71
N GLU A 85 9.79 -4.14 37.51
CA GLU A 85 9.64 -4.29 38.95
C GLU A 85 8.56 -5.33 39.34
N ALA A 86 7.40 -5.32 38.69
CA ALA A 86 6.36 -6.31 38.91
C ALA A 86 6.86 -7.73 38.61
N ILE A 87 7.59 -7.90 37.51
CA ILE A 87 8.20 -9.19 37.10
C ILE A 87 9.24 -9.63 38.14
N ARG A 88 10.18 -8.76 38.50
CA ARG A 88 11.29 -9.06 39.40
C ARG A 88 10.82 -9.39 40.80
N ASN A 89 9.88 -8.58 41.32
CA ASN A 89 9.36 -8.75 42.69
C ASN A 89 8.27 -9.82 42.75
N ARG A 90 7.81 -10.31 41.57
CA ARG A 90 6.76 -11.34 41.47
C ARG A 90 5.44 -10.93 42.15
N GLN A 91 5.15 -9.64 42.14
CA GLN A 91 3.98 -9.06 42.80
C GLN A 91 3.36 -7.97 41.95
N THR A 92 2.04 -7.85 42.05
CA THR A 92 1.30 -6.76 41.42
C THR A 92 1.73 -5.43 42.00
N ARG A 93 2.07 -4.48 41.13
CA ARG A 93 2.41 -3.09 41.46
C ARG A 93 1.21 -2.21 41.16
N ILE A 94 0.92 -1.32 42.08
CA ILE A 94 -0.12 -0.30 41.94
C ILE A 94 0.51 1.05 42.19
N ASP A 95 0.25 1.99 41.31
CA ASP A 95 0.61 3.39 41.49
C ASP A 95 -0.61 4.25 41.09
N SER A 96 -1.17 4.94 42.07
CA SER A 96 -2.37 5.76 41.90
C SER A 96 -2.04 7.22 41.54
N ASP A 97 -0.76 7.63 41.60
CA ASP A 97 -0.29 8.97 41.23
C ASP A 97 1.09 8.92 40.56
N LEU A 98 1.10 8.69 39.26
CA LEU A 98 2.32 8.66 38.43
C LEU A 98 2.87 10.05 38.09
N CYS A 99 2.12 11.13 38.36
CA CYS A 99 2.52 12.49 37.98
C CYS A 99 3.65 13.06 38.86
N GLY A 100 3.86 12.49 40.04
CA GLY A 100 4.89 12.92 41.01
C GLY A 100 6.21 12.16 40.94
N GLY A 101 6.33 11.07 40.17
CA GLY A 101 7.46 10.15 40.19
C GLY A 101 8.49 10.39 39.08
N LYS A 102 9.80 10.40 39.48
CA LYS A 102 10.92 10.29 38.56
C LYS A 102 11.16 8.80 38.26
N GLY A 103 10.72 8.29 37.12
CA GLY A 103 10.97 6.89 36.76
C GLY A 103 10.78 6.61 35.29
N ALA A 104 11.23 5.44 34.81
CA ALA A 104 11.24 5.00 33.40
C ALA A 104 9.86 4.99 32.69
N ILE A 105 8.77 5.13 33.42
CA ILE A 105 7.40 5.33 32.86
C ILE A 105 7.32 6.61 32.03
N VAL A 106 8.13 7.62 32.33
CA VAL A 106 8.21 8.87 31.57
C VAL A 106 8.70 8.63 30.14
N ASN A 107 9.63 7.69 29.94
CA ASN A 107 10.25 7.44 28.62
C ASN A 107 9.31 6.74 27.62
N VAL A 108 8.37 5.91 28.07
CA VAL A 108 7.35 5.29 27.20
C VAL A 108 6.24 6.28 26.89
N GLY A 109 5.83 7.08 27.87
CA GLY A 109 4.84 8.14 27.70
C GLY A 109 5.31 9.24 26.74
N GLU A 110 6.58 9.62 26.78
CA GLU A 110 7.17 10.61 25.85
C GLU A 110 7.18 10.11 24.41
N LYS A 111 7.51 8.84 24.18
CA LYS A 111 7.46 8.22 22.84
C LYS A 111 6.05 8.11 22.27
N LEU A 112 5.03 8.05 23.12
CA LEU A 112 3.63 7.86 22.73
C LEU A 112 2.77 9.11 22.88
N SER A 113 3.33 10.25 23.30
CA SER A 113 2.58 11.49 23.64
C SER A 113 1.44 11.24 24.63
N TYR A 114 1.64 10.30 25.58
CA TYR A 114 0.64 9.87 26.54
C TYR A 114 1.19 9.90 27.97
N ARG A 115 0.48 10.57 28.88
CA ARG A 115 0.82 10.62 30.31
C ARG A 115 -0.19 9.84 31.11
N SER A 116 0.22 8.71 31.67
CA SER A 116 -0.58 7.96 32.63
C SER A 116 -0.60 8.68 33.98
N GLN A 117 -1.76 8.74 34.62
CA GLN A 117 -1.90 9.25 35.99
C GLN A 117 -1.91 8.13 37.02
N SER A 118 -2.50 6.99 36.68
CA SER A 118 -2.51 5.80 37.53
C SER A 118 -2.29 4.55 36.69
N ALA A 119 -1.66 3.53 37.28
CA ALA A 119 -1.46 2.23 36.64
C ALA A 119 -1.46 1.09 37.67
N MET A 120 -1.91 -0.06 37.20
CA MET A 120 -1.77 -1.33 37.91
C MET A 120 -1.10 -2.34 36.96
N THR A 121 -0.06 -3.03 37.44
CA THR A 121 0.75 -3.97 36.66
C THR A 121 0.87 -5.29 37.40
N ALA A 122 0.35 -6.36 36.81
CA ALA A 122 0.42 -7.70 37.37
C ALA A 122 1.37 -8.59 36.57
N PRO A 123 2.25 -9.37 37.21
CA PRO A 123 3.16 -10.28 36.52
C PRO A 123 2.42 -11.49 35.96
N VAL A 124 2.87 -11.97 34.79
CA VAL A 124 2.42 -13.21 34.18
C VAL A 124 3.45 -14.31 34.47
N PHE A 125 2.99 -15.38 35.07
CA PHE A 125 3.85 -16.50 35.44
C PHE A 125 3.80 -17.64 34.42
N CYS A 126 4.95 -18.20 34.13
CA CYS A 126 5.05 -19.42 33.33
C CYS A 126 4.30 -20.58 34.02
N PRO A 127 3.30 -21.19 33.39
CA PRO A 127 2.56 -22.31 34.00
C PRO A 127 3.41 -23.56 34.20
N SER A 128 4.53 -23.70 33.46
CA SER A 128 5.39 -24.88 33.54
C SER A 128 6.46 -24.80 34.65
N CYS A 129 7.03 -23.64 34.89
CA CYS A 129 8.15 -23.47 35.85
C CYS A 129 7.88 -22.42 36.94
N GLY A 130 6.79 -21.68 36.85
CA GLY A 130 6.40 -20.66 37.82
C GLY A 130 7.24 -19.37 37.82
N THR A 131 8.16 -19.18 36.88
CA THR A 131 8.92 -17.94 36.74
C THR A 131 8.05 -16.83 36.14
N ALA A 132 8.27 -15.57 36.50
CA ALA A 132 7.59 -14.45 35.86
C ALA A 132 8.22 -14.20 34.46
N ILE A 133 7.43 -14.27 33.42
CA ILE A 133 7.83 -14.21 32.00
C ILE A 133 7.25 -13.01 31.25
N GLY A 134 6.45 -12.20 31.91
CA GLY A 134 5.83 -11.01 31.35
C GLY A 134 4.98 -10.28 32.37
N ALA A 135 4.27 -9.25 31.95
CA ALA A 135 3.32 -8.53 32.78
C ALA A 135 2.18 -7.93 31.95
N LEU A 136 1.00 -7.84 32.55
CA LEU A 136 -0.15 -7.11 32.02
C LEU A 136 -0.31 -5.81 32.82
N GLN A 137 -0.33 -4.68 32.10
CA GLN A 137 -0.51 -3.36 32.68
C GLN A 137 -1.79 -2.71 32.19
N VAL A 138 -2.54 -2.12 33.12
CA VAL A 138 -3.72 -1.30 32.84
C VAL A 138 -3.49 0.13 33.34
N MET A 139 -4.00 1.14 32.61
CA MET A 139 -3.64 2.54 32.83
C MET A 139 -4.82 3.48 32.60
N ASN A 140 -4.85 4.56 33.40
CA ASN A 140 -5.71 5.73 33.22
C ASN A 140 -4.87 6.99 33.01
N ALA A 141 -5.28 7.85 32.05
CA ALA A 141 -4.57 9.07 31.68
C ALA A 141 -5.12 10.33 32.38
N ASN A 142 -6.44 10.40 32.54
CA ASN A 142 -7.14 11.64 32.87
C ASN A 142 -7.57 11.72 34.34
N ARG A 143 -7.33 10.66 35.12
CA ARG A 143 -7.70 10.61 36.54
C ARG A 143 -6.80 9.65 37.32
N SER A 144 -6.56 9.97 38.58
CA SER A 144 -6.08 9.01 39.57
C SER A 144 -7.19 8.02 39.91
N VAL A 145 -6.86 6.73 39.94
CA VAL A 145 -7.77 5.66 40.28
C VAL A 145 -7.22 4.91 41.47
N ASP A 146 -8.04 4.80 42.53
CA ASP A 146 -7.74 3.90 43.65
C ASP A 146 -8.12 2.48 43.24
N TRP A 147 -7.14 1.71 42.83
CA TRP A 147 -7.29 0.31 42.46
C TRP A 147 -7.66 -0.53 43.68
N SER A 148 -8.82 -1.19 43.64
CA SER A 148 -9.28 -2.03 44.72
C SER A 148 -8.58 -3.40 44.77
N ASP A 149 -8.71 -4.09 45.91
CA ASP A 149 -8.25 -5.48 46.01
C ASP A 149 -9.01 -6.42 45.06
N GLN A 150 -10.22 -6.07 44.67
CA GLN A 150 -10.98 -6.81 43.67
C GLN A 150 -10.39 -6.62 42.27
N ASP A 151 -10.04 -5.40 41.89
CA ASP A 151 -9.40 -5.10 40.60
C ASP A 151 -8.04 -5.83 40.50
N ARG A 152 -7.27 -5.83 41.59
CA ARG A 152 -5.99 -6.55 41.65
C ARG A 152 -6.18 -8.05 41.41
N ARG A 153 -7.13 -8.69 42.11
CA ARG A 153 -7.40 -10.13 41.93
C ARG A 153 -7.85 -10.44 40.51
N LEU A 154 -8.73 -9.62 39.94
CA LEU A 154 -9.25 -9.80 38.58
C LEU A 154 -8.12 -9.69 37.55
N LEU A 155 -7.20 -8.74 37.70
CA LEU A 155 -6.04 -8.61 36.80
C LEU A 155 -5.09 -9.81 36.93
N GLU A 156 -4.85 -10.32 38.15
CA GLU A 156 -4.05 -11.51 38.42
C GLU A 156 -4.69 -12.78 37.80
N GLU A 157 -6.00 -12.93 37.85
CA GLU A 157 -6.75 -14.02 37.19
C GLU A 157 -6.65 -13.96 35.67
N LEU A 158 -6.72 -12.76 35.08
CA LEU A 158 -6.49 -12.56 33.65
C LEU A 158 -5.04 -12.93 33.26
N CYS A 159 -4.06 -12.52 34.05
CA CYS A 159 -2.66 -12.91 33.86
C CYS A 159 -2.48 -14.44 33.89
N HIS A 160 -3.18 -15.12 34.79
CA HIS A 160 -3.18 -16.57 34.83
C HIS A 160 -3.82 -17.18 33.57
N SER A 161 -4.92 -16.61 33.11
CA SER A 161 -5.65 -17.10 31.92
C SER A 161 -4.84 -16.98 30.62
N ILE A 162 -4.03 -15.92 30.48
CA ILE A 162 -3.17 -15.70 29.30
C ILE A 162 -1.77 -16.30 29.44
N SER A 163 -1.44 -16.89 30.59
CA SER A 163 -0.08 -17.36 30.92
C SER A 163 0.52 -18.30 29.88
N ARG A 164 -0.28 -19.21 29.32
CA ARG A 164 0.17 -20.16 28.31
C ARG A 164 0.56 -19.47 26.98
N THR A 165 -0.20 -18.46 26.59
CA THR A 165 0.13 -17.68 25.39
C THR A 165 1.41 -16.87 25.60
N VAL A 166 1.56 -16.24 26.77
CA VAL A 166 2.78 -15.49 27.11
C VAL A 166 3.99 -16.43 27.23
N GLN A 167 3.79 -17.67 27.70
CA GLN A 167 4.85 -18.68 27.71
C GLN A 167 5.34 -19.00 26.29
N VAL A 168 4.41 -19.24 25.35
CA VAL A 168 4.77 -19.49 23.95
C VAL A 168 5.54 -18.32 23.35
N LEU A 169 5.10 -17.10 23.60
CA LEU A 169 5.77 -15.89 23.15
C LEU A 169 7.17 -15.76 23.74
N HIS A 170 7.34 -16.06 25.04
CA HIS A 170 8.61 -15.99 25.74
C HIS A 170 9.61 -17.08 25.30
N GLU A 171 9.16 -18.31 25.10
CA GLU A 171 10.00 -19.44 24.71
C GLU A 171 10.47 -19.38 23.25
N HIS A 172 9.70 -18.73 22.38
CA HIS A 172 9.98 -18.71 20.94
C HIS A 172 10.46 -17.34 20.41
N GLN A 173 11.04 -16.51 21.29
CA GLN A 173 11.59 -15.19 20.93
C GLN A 173 12.61 -15.25 19.80
N GLU A 174 13.46 -16.27 19.78
CA GLU A 174 14.47 -16.48 18.72
C GLU A 174 13.83 -16.54 17.33
N ILE A 175 12.66 -17.20 17.20
CA ILE A 175 11.93 -17.28 15.94
C ILE A 175 11.46 -15.89 15.50
N ILE A 176 10.98 -15.09 16.44
CA ILE A 176 10.50 -13.73 16.19
C ILE A 176 11.64 -12.83 15.75
N VAL A 177 12.75 -12.83 16.51
CA VAL A 177 13.95 -12.05 16.19
C VAL A 177 14.54 -12.48 14.84
N GLU A 178 14.54 -13.78 14.57
CA GLU A 178 15.04 -14.30 13.30
C GLU A 178 14.14 -13.90 12.12
N LEU A 179 12.81 -13.88 12.28
CA LEU A 179 11.88 -13.37 11.26
C LEU A 179 12.18 -11.90 10.94
N GLU A 180 12.28 -11.05 11.95
CA GLU A 180 12.58 -9.63 11.77
C GLU A 180 13.93 -9.42 11.08
N ARG A 181 14.96 -10.19 11.49
CA ARG A 181 16.28 -10.14 10.87
C ARG A 181 16.24 -10.53 9.40
N VAL A 182 15.55 -11.61 9.07
CA VAL A 182 15.42 -12.09 7.68
C VAL A 182 14.59 -11.13 6.84
N ASP A 183 13.54 -10.52 7.39
CA ASP A 183 12.74 -9.50 6.70
C ASP A 183 13.58 -8.25 6.38
N GLN A 184 14.45 -7.82 7.29
CA GLN A 184 15.40 -6.73 7.03
C GLN A 184 16.43 -7.11 5.97
N GLU A 185 16.95 -8.33 6.00
CA GLU A 185 17.89 -8.84 5.00
C GLU A 185 17.25 -8.90 3.60
N ILE A 186 16.02 -9.43 3.49
CA ILE A 186 15.26 -9.45 2.24
C ILE A 186 15.10 -8.04 1.69
N LYS A 187 14.65 -7.10 2.54
CA LYS A 187 14.45 -5.72 2.13
C LYS A 187 15.73 -5.05 1.62
N ALA A 188 16.86 -5.29 2.29
CA ALA A 188 18.15 -4.75 1.88
C ALA A 188 18.64 -5.36 0.56
N LEU A 189 18.48 -6.68 0.38
CA LEU A 189 18.88 -7.39 -0.84
C LEU A 189 17.98 -7.02 -2.03
N ASP A 190 16.68 -6.86 -1.80
CA ASP A 190 15.72 -6.43 -2.82
C ASP A 190 16.04 -5.00 -3.32
N GLN A 191 16.34 -4.09 -2.39
CA GLN A 191 16.81 -2.75 -2.73
C GLN A 191 18.12 -2.78 -3.52
N GLN A 192 19.09 -3.62 -3.13
CA GLN A 192 20.37 -3.75 -3.81
C GLN A 192 20.19 -4.32 -5.22
N GLU A 193 19.38 -5.36 -5.40
CA GLU A 193 19.11 -5.93 -6.71
C GLU A 193 18.39 -4.95 -7.62
N SER A 194 17.37 -4.26 -7.11
CA SER A 194 16.62 -3.24 -7.85
C SER A 194 17.52 -2.05 -8.24
N ALA A 195 18.44 -1.64 -7.36
CA ALA A 195 19.43 -0.62 -7.64
C ALA A 195 20.33 -0.99 -8.82
N ILE A 196 20.86 -2.21 -8.83
CA ILE A 196 21.72 -2.71 -9.91
C ILE A 196 20.95 -2.74 -11.23
N ARG A 197 19.74 -3.31 -11.24
CA ARG A 197 18.93 -3.43 -12.45
C ARG A 197 18.48 -2.07 -12.99
N GLY A 198 17.94 -1.21 -12.11
CA GLY A 198 17.48 0.13 -12.49
C GLY A 198 18.61 1.01 -13.02
N GLY A 199 19.74 1.05 -12.32
CA GLY A 199 20.90 1.82 -12.77
C GLY A 199 21.48 1.32 -14.10
N HIS A 200 21.54 0.01 -14.29
CA HIS A 200 21.98 -0.59 -15.56
C HIS A 200 21.02 -0.22 -16.70
N MET A 201 19.71 -0.36 -16.48
CA MET A 201 18.72 -0.05 -17.50
C MET A 201 18.74 1.40 -17.95
N LEU A 202 18.87 2.35 -17.01
CA LEU A 202 18.90 3.77 -17.35
C LEU A 202 20.19 4.25 -18.02
N ARG A 203 21.32 3.54 -17.82
CA ARG A 203 22.62 3.93 -18.42
C ARG A 203 23.01 3.13 -19.64
N THR A 204 22.57 1.89 -19.75
CA THR A 204 22.94 0.95 -20.82
C THR A 204 21.71 0.41 -21.54
N PHE A 205 20.64 1.21 -21.58
CA PHE A 205 19.42 0.81 -22.26
C PHE A 205 19.71 0.63 -23.74
N GLU A 206 20.19 -0.55 -24.10
CA GLU A 206 19.89 -1.11 -25.41
C GLU A 206 18.45 -1.59 -25.34
N PRO A 207 17.58 -1.30 -26.35
CA PRO A 207 16.22 -1.82 -26.35
C PRO A 207 16.33 -3.29 -25.98
N ALA A 208 15.74 -3.66 -24.83
CA ALA A 208 15.79 -5.05 -24.38
C ALA A 208 15.38 -5.86 -25.59
N ALA A 209 16.25 -6.77 -26.02
CA ALA A 209 15.90 -7.72 -27.07
C ALA A 209 14.51 -8.22 -26.68
N PRO A 210 13.51 -8.13 -27.59
CA PRO A 210 12.14 -8.47 -27.24
C PRO A 210 12.19 -9.72 -26.39
N LEU A 211 11.45 -9.76 -25.27
CA LEU A 211 11.40 -10.93 -24.37
C LEU A 211 10.76 -12.11 -25.13
N HIS A 212 11.33 -12.42 -26.28
CA HIS A 212 10.96 -13.49 -27.19
C HIS A 212 11.65 -14.78 -26.73
N GLY A 213 11.19 -15.34 -25.62
CA GLY A 213 11.33 -16.76 -25.37
C GLY A 213 10.31 -17.50 -26.23
N GLU A 214 10.72 -18.57 -26.89
CA GLU A 214 9.76 -19.51 -27.50
C GLU A 214 8.70 -19.89 -26.46
N GLY A 215 7.43 -19.52 -26.70
CA GLY A 215 6.32 -19.75 -25.79
C GLY A 215 5.71 -18.52 -25.14
N PHE A 216 6.32 -17.34 -25.26
CA PHE A 216 5.65 -16.09 -24.85
C PHE A 216 4.54 -15.76 -25.82
N LEU A 217 3.38 -15.42 -25.26
CA LEU A 217 2.26 -14.90 -26.06
C LEU A 217 2.72 -13.61 -26.73
N HIS A 218 2.99 -13.71 -28.03
CA HIS A 218 3.39 -12.59 -28.86
C HIS A 218 2.33 -11.48 -28.73
N GLY A 219 2.71 -10.31 -28.24
CA GLY A 219 1.81 -9.18 -28.05
C GLY A 219 1.35 -8.90 -26.63
N LEU A 220 1.68 -9.74 -25.64
CA LEU A 220 1.25 -9.47 -24.26
C LEU A 220 2.27 -8.63 -23.48
N TYR A 221 3.54 -8.78 -23.78
CA TYR A 221 4.61 -8.01 -23.17
C TYR A 221 5.49 -7.33 -24.22
N GLY A 222 5.23 -7.52 -25.48
CA GLY A 222 5.81 -6.87 -26.64
C GLY A 222 7.22 -6.32 -26.46
N GLU A 223 7.38 -5.04 -26.65
CA GLU A 223 8.60 -4.29 -26.42
C GLU A 223 8.59 -3.57 -25.05
N THR A 224 7.56 -3.81 -24.20
CA THR A 224 7.40 -3.12 -22.92
C THR A 224 8.34 -3.70 -21.87
N VAL A 225 9.25 -2.89 -21.34
CA VAL A 225 10.15 -3.25 -20.24
C VAL A 225 9.44 -2.99 -18.91
N PHE A 226 9.22 -4.04 -18.13
CA PHE A 226 8.62 -3.92 -16.80
C PHE A 226 9.69 -3.69 -15.72
N PRO A 227 9.35 -2.98 -14.62
CA PRO A 227 10.26 -2.83 -13.49
C PRO A 227 10.56 -4.19 -12.83
N PRO A 228 11.71 -4.32 -12.14
CA PRO A 228 12.21 -5.61 -11.65
C PRO A 228 11.33 -6.30 -10.60
N PHE A 229 10.39 -5.59 -10.00
CA PHE A 229 9.42 -6.14 -9.05
C PHE A 229 8.19 -6.75 -9.74
N ILE A 230 8.09 -6.73 -11.06
CA ILE A 230 7.04 -7.41 -11.83
C ILE A 230 7.61 -8.70 -12.42
N ASP A 231 7.04 -9.83 -12.00
CA ASP A 231 7.35 -11.15 -12.55
C ASP A 231 6.63 -11.34 -13.88
N VAL A 232 7.39 -11.28 -14.96
CA VAL A 232 6.87 -11.40 -16.34
C VAL A 232 6.24 -12.78 -16.58
N ALA A 233 6.80 -13.85 -16.02
CA ALA A 233 6.26 -15.21 -16.20
C ALA A 233 4.92 -15.38 -15.48
N ALA A 234 4.80 -14.89 -14.23
CA ALA A 234 3.56 -14.90 -13.48
C ALA A 234 2.45 -14.09 -14.18
N ASN A 235 2.81 -12.95 -14.77
CA ASN A 235 1.87 -12.14 -15.54
C ASN A 235 1.45 -12.80 -16.86
N ALA A 236 2.38 -13.49 -17.54
CA ALA A 236 2.05 -14.30 -18.72
C ALA A 236 1.09 -15.45 -18.39
N ASP A 237 1.24 -16.09 -17.23
CA ASP A 237 0.32 -17.13 -16.75
C ASP A 237 -1.05 -16.54 -16.40
N LEU A 238 -1.09 -15.37 -15.78
CA LEU A 238 -2.32 -14.63 -15.52
C LEU A 238 -3.06 -14.32 -16.82
N ALA A 239 -2.35 -13.80 -17.79
CA ALA A 239 -2.89 -13.46 -19.11
C ALA A 239 -3.45 -14.67 -19.89
N ARG A 240 -2.95 -15.87 -19.64
CA ARG A 240 -3.48 -17.11 -20.24
C ARG A 240 -4.69 -17.68 -19.53
N SER A 241 -4.96 -17.25 -18.29
CA SER A 241 -5.93 -17.91 -17.41
C SER A 241 -7.01 -17.01 -16.85
N TRP A 242 -6.87 -15.69 -16.91
CA TRP A 242 -7.83 -14.76 -16.32
C TRP A 242 -8.82 -14.25 -17.34
N ASP A 243 -10.09 -14.60 -17.17
CA ASP A 243 -11.20 -14.01 -17.88
C ASP A 243 -11.85 -12.95 -16.99
N THR A 244 -12.13 -11.78 -17.55
CA THR A 244 -12.89 -10.75 -16.83
C THR A 244 -14.39 -11.08 -16.84
N ASP A 245 -15.15 -10.43 -15.95
CA ASP A 245 -16.59 -10.51 -15.94
C ASP A 245 -17.25 -9.12 -16.00
N ALA A 246 -18.60 -9.08 -15.93
CA ALA A 246 -19.39 -7.86 -16.06
C ALA A 246 -19.13 -6.83 -14.95
N HIS A 247 -18.54 -7.24 -13.82
CA HIS A 247 -18.28 -6.40 -12.66
C HIS A 247 -16.90 -5.75 -12.69
N ASP A 248 -16.02 -6.14 -13.61
CA ASP A 248 -14.66 -5.64 -13.68
C ASP A 248 -14.58 -4.22 -14.24
N ILE A 249 -13.89 -3.36 -13.51
CA ILE A 249 -13.58 -1.98 -13.86
C ILE A 249 -12.05 -1.84 -13.85
N PHE A 250 -11.46 -1.43 -14.96
CA PHE A 250 -10.02 -1.19 -15.05
C PHE A 250 -9.72 0.30 -15.13
N ILE A 251 -8.84 0.77 -14.24
CA ILE A 251 -8.25 2.10 -14.30
C ILE A 251 -6.92 1.97 -15.04
N ALA A 252 -6.95 2.24 -16.33
CA ALA A 252 -5.82 2.14 -17.24
C ALA A 252 -5.01 3.44 -17.21
N THR A 253 -3.78 3.37 -16.72
CA THR A 253 -2.93 4.54 -16.51
C THR A 253 -1.49 4.22 -16.87
N HIS A 254 -0.79 5.14 -17.50
CA HIS A 254 0.66 5.14 -17.41
C HIS A 254 1.11 5.63 -16.03
N GLN A 255 2.38 5.47 -15.69
CA GLN A 255 2.89 6.03 -14.44
C GLN A 255 2.74 7.57 -14.40
N LYS A 256 2.39 8.12 -13.24
CA LYS A 256 2.35 9.56 -12.92
C LYS A 256 1.31 10.41 -13.64
N VAL A 257 0.30 9.77 -14.22
CA VAL A 257 -0.87 10.47 -14.83
C VAL A 257 -2.01 10.74 -13.84
N GLY A 258 -1.87 10.36 -12.55
CA GLY A 258 -2.92 10.59 -11.55
C GLY A 258 -3.66 9.31 -11.10
N THR A 259 -3.02 8.16 -11.15
CA THR A 259 -3.58 6.86 -10.78
C THR A 259 -4.28 6.87 -9.42
N HIS A 260 -3.62 7.42 -8.36
CA HIS A 260 -4.22 7.47 -7.01
C HIS A 260 -5.45 8.37 -6.95
N LEU A 261 -5.46 9.48 -7.69
CA LEU A 261 -6.61 10.35 -7.79
C LEU A 261 -7.80 9.64 -8.45
N ALA A 262 -7.56 8.94 -9.57
CA ALA A 262 -8.59 8.15 -10.25
C ALA A 262 -9.12 7.01 -9.36
N LYS A 263 -8.22 6.30 -8.65
CA LYS A 263 -8.61 5.27 -7.67
C LYS A 263 -9.49 5.85 -6.57
N LYS A 264 -9.14 7.00 -6.00
CA LYS A 264 -9.93 7.66 -4.96
C LYS A 264 -11.33 8.00 -5.45
N PHE A 265 -11.49 8.59 -6.62
CA PHE A 265 -12.80 8.83 -7.23
C PHE A 265 -13.64 7.56 -7.34
N VAL A 266 -13.04 6.48 -7.86
CA VAL A 266 -13.75 5.21 -8.09
C VAL A 266 -14.17 4.58 -6.77
N VAL A 267 -13.27 4.52 -5.77
CA VAL A 267 -13.57 3.89 -4.47
C VAL A 267 -14.65 4.67 -3.73
N GLU A 268 -14.56 6.00 -3.67
CA GLU A 268 -15.57 6.85 -3.03
C GLU A 268 -16.94 6.68 -3.71
N LEU A 269 -16.96 6.59 -5.04
CA LEU A 269 -18.17 6.39 -5.81
C LEU A 269 -18.81 5.02 -5.52
N LEU A 270 -18.01 3.95 -5.54
CA LEU A 270 -18.49 2.60 -5.24
C LEU A 270 -18.98 2.48 -3.79
N TYR A 271 -18.26 3.08 -2.85
CA TYR A 271 -18.66 3.15 -1.44
C TYR A 271 -20.00 3.87 -1.26
N GLU A 272 -20.14 5.08 -1.83
CA GLU A 272 -21.37 5.88 -1.71
C GLU A 272 -22.55 5.22 -2.44
N GLY A 273 -22.33 4.67 -3.64
CA GLY A 273 -23.37 4.05 -4.45
C GLY A 273 -23.82 2.68 -3.94
N LEU A 274 -22.92 1.93 -3.33
CA LEU A 274 -23.15 0.56 -2.88
C LEU A 274 -23.04 0.41 -1.35
N LYS A 275 -23.70 1.30 -0.61
CA LYS A 275 -23.62 1.37 0.86
C LYS A 275 -23.90 0.06 1.58
N HIS A 276 -24.73 -0.80 1.02
CA HIS A 276 -25.02 -2.13 1.57
C HIS A 276 -23.83 -3.10 1.47
N ARG A 277 -22.79 -2.74 0.70
CA ARG A 277 -21.54 -3.49 0.51
C ARG A 277 -20.32 -2.65 0.93
N ALA A 278 -20.51 -1.65 1.76
CA ALA A 278 -19.46 -0.72 2.19
C ALA A 278 -18.25 -1.40 2.84
N ASN A 279 -18.42 -2.60 3.42
CA ASN A 279 -17.33 -3.41 3.97
C ASN A 279 -16.35 -3.95 2.90
N VAL A 280 -16.68 -3.86 1.62
CA VAL A 280 -15.83 -4.27 0.50
C VAL A 280 -14.91 -3.14 0.05
N TYR A 281 -15.33 -1.87 0.27
CA TYR A 281 -14.62 -0.68 -0.20
C TYR A 281 -14.10 0.13 0.99
N ASP A 282 -12.80 0.06 1.26
CA ASP A 282 -12.17 0.98 2.23
C ASP A 282 -11.70 2.24 1.51
N THR A 283 -12.40 3.35 1.73
CA THR A 283 -12.10 4.64 1.12
C THR A 283 -10.76 5.23 1.54
N ARG A 284 -10.17 4.74 2.64
CA ARG A 284 -8.85 5.13 3.13
C ARG A 284 -7.73 4.28 2.54
N ASP A 285 -8.06 3.12 1.96
CA ASP A 285 -7.11 2.25 1.29
C ASP A 285 -7.16 2.42 -0.23
N ILE A 286 -6.57 3.51 -0.71
CA ILE A 286 -6.31 3.73 -2.13
C ILE A 286 -4.98 3.12 -2.61
N GLY A 287 -4.30 2.36 -1.75
CA GLY A 287 -3.13 1.56 -2.07
C GLY A 287 -3.47 0.35 -2.95
N HIS A 288 -3.11 -0.84 -2.50
CA HIS A 288 -3.30 -2.08 -3.27
C HIS A 288 -4.44 -2.96 -2.77
N GLY A 289 -5.00 -2.68 -1.60
CA GLY A 289 -6.01 -3.55 -0.97
C GLY A 289 -7.38 -3.45 -1.62
N THR A 290 -7.91 -2.23 -1.76
CA THR A 290 -9.26 -2.00 -2.33
C THR A 290 -9.25 -1.95 -3.86
N VAL A 291 -8.21 -1.35 -4.46
CA VAL A 291 -8.01 -1.31 -5.92
C VAL A 291 -6.65 -1.92 -6.24
N PRO A 292 -6.58 -3.24 -6.44
CA PRO A 292 -5.32 -3.93 -6.66
C PRO A 292 -4.66 -3.59 -7.99
N TRP A 293 -3.35 -3.82 -8.02
CA TRP A 293 -2.52 -3.79 -9.22
C TRP A 293 -2.21 -5.23 -9.65
N PRO A 294 -2.93 -5.82 -10.61
CA PRO A 294 -2.79 -7.24 -10.95
C PRO A 294 -1.37 -7.66 -11.28
N GLU A 295 -0.63 -6.83 -12.04
CA GLU A 295 0.74 -7.12 -12.46
C GLU A 295 1.69 -7.29 -11.27
N VAL A 296 1.51 -6.49 -10.22
CA VAL A 296 2.29 -6.59 -8.97
C VAL A 296 1.70 -7.67 -8.06
N SER A 297 0.39 -7.72 -7.93
CA SER A 297 -0.27 -8.67 -7.02
C SER A 297 0.04 -10.12 -7.39
N VAL A 298 -0.01 -10.49 -8.70
CA VAL A 298 0.35 -11.83 -9.14
C VAL A 298 1.83 -12.12 -8.97
N SER A 299 2.69 -11.10 -9.14
CA SER A 299 4.13 -11.22 -8.96
C SER A 299 4.53 -11.48 -7.50
N GLN A 300 3.81 -10.89 -6.55
CA GLN A 300 4.11 -10.97 -5.12
C GLN A 300 3.37 -12.10 -4.40
N HIS A 301 2.13 -12.39 -4.79
CA HIS A 301 1.22 -13.26 -4.06
C HIS A 301 0.68 -14.43 -4.90
N GLY A 302 0.98 -14.47 -6.19
CA GLY A 302 0.52 -15.49 -7.12
C GLY A 302 -0.96 -15.37 -7.50
N ARG A 303 -1.43 -16.29 -8.34
CA ARG A 303 -2.79 -16.30 -8.90
C ARG A 303 -3.88 -16.41 -7.82
N ALA A 304 -3.65 -17.19 -6.78
CA ALA A 304 -4.63 -17.41 -5.71
C ALA A 304 -5.13 -16.11 -5.07
N TRP A 305 -4.28 -15.09 -4.97
CA TRP A 305 -4.66 -13.78 -4.45
C TRP A 305 -5.68 -13.06 -5.34
N ILE A 306 -5.51 -13.16 -6.67
CA ILE A 306 -6.47 -12.61 -7.65
C ILE A 306 -7.83 -13.31 -7.49
N ASP A 307 -7.83 -14.64 -7.38
CA ASP A 307 -9.04 -15.44 -7.23
C ASP A 307 -9.77 -15.13 -5.91
N GLU A 308 -9.03 -14.92 -4.82
CA GLU A 308 -9.58 -14.52 -3.52
C GLU A 308 -10.20 -13.12 -3.59
N HIS A 309 -9.55 -12.17 -4.25
CA HIS A 309 -10.10 -10.83 -4.44
C HIS A 309 -11.40 -10.88 -5.25
N ILE A 310 -11.46 -11.67 -6.33
CA ILE A 310 -12.68 -11.91 -7.12
C ILE A 310 -13.78 -12.51 -6.26
N ALA A 311 -13.47 -13.54 -5.46
CA ALA A 311 -14.44 -14.17 -4.57
C ALA A 311 -14.99 -13.22 -3.51
N ARG A 312 -14.14 -12.38 -2.90
CA ARG A 312 -14.53 -11.36 -1.90
C ARG A 312 -15.45 -10.28 -2.49
N THR A 313 -15.28 -9.96 -3.77
CA THR A 313 -16.05 -8.93 -4.48
C THR A 313 -17.14 -9.51 -5.38
N HIS A 314 -17.51 -10.76 -5.15
CA HIS A 314 -18.55 -11.45 -5.93
C HIS A 314 -19.85 -10.63 -5.97
N ASP A 315 -20.47 -10.53 -7.15
CA ASP A 315 -21.70 -9.78 -7.43
C ASP A 315 -21.63 -8.27 -7.13
N THR A 316 -20.42 -7.70 -7.07
CA THR A 316 -20.23 -6.26 -6.93
C THR A 316 -19.23 -5.73 -7.94
N PRO A 317 -19.43 -4.49 -8.46
CA PRO A 317 -18.39 -3.83 -9.24
C PRO A 317 -17.06 -3.85 -8.47
N ARG A 318 -15.97 -4.26 -9.13
CA ARG A 318 -14.63 -4.29 -8.56
C ARG A 318 -13.66 -3.56 -9.45
N ALA A 319 -12.81 -2.77 -8.83
CA ALA A 319 -11.85 -1.96 -9.54
C ALA A 319 -10.46 -2.58 -9.48
N TRP A 320 -9.77 -2.56 -10.60
CA TRP A 320 -8.37 -2.88 -10.79
C TRP A 320 -7.67 -1.66 -11.36
N TYR A 321 -6.38 -1.49 -11.14
CA TYR A 321 -5.62 -0.56 -11.95
C TYR A 321 -4.45 -1.24 -12.63
N VAL A 322 -4.11 -0.79 -13.83
CA VAL A 322 -3.05 -1.35 -14.65
C VAL A 322 -2.15 -0.25 -15.19
N HIS A 323 -0.85 -0.56 -15.31
CA HIS A 323 0.12 0.31 -15.97
C HIS A 323 0.60 -0.25 -17.31
N CYS A 324 0.23 -1.47 -17.65
CA CYS A 324 0.55 -2.07 -18.93
C CYS A 324 -0.10 -1.32 -20.11
N SER A 325 0.47 -1.51 -21.28
CA SER A 325 -0.16 -1.04 -22.54
C SER A 325 -1.46 -1.81 -22.81
N TYR A 326 -2.27 -1.29 -23.71
CA TYR A 326 -3.49 -1.98 -24.13
C TYR A 326 -3.24 -3.41 -24.65
N GLY A 327 -2.13 -3.61 -25.38
CA GLY A 327 -1.73 -4.92 -25.90
C GLY A 327 -1.27 -5.91 -24.83
N ASP A 328 -0.77 -5.39 -23.70
CA ASP A 328 -0.12 -6.15 -22.65
C ASP A 328 -1.01 -6.39 -21.43
N MET A 329 -2.33 -6.20 -21.56
CA MET A 329 -3.25 -6.49 -20.46
C MET A 329 -3.15 -7.95 -20.00
N PRO A 330 -3.02 -8.20 -18.67
CA PRO A 330 -2.83 -9.53 -18.12
C PRO A 330 -4.14 -10.34 -18.05
N VAL A 331 -4.92 -10.35 -19.13
CA VAL A 331 -6.22 -11.04 -19.23
C VAL A 331 -6.30 -11.88 -20.49
N ARG A 332 -6.86 -13.08 -20.39
CA ARG A 332 -7.10 -13.97 -21.52
C ARG A 332 -8.25 -13.49 -22.38
N SER A 333 -9.35 -13.09 -21.77
CA SER A 333 -10.51 -12.57 -22.44
C SER A 333 -11.18 -11.44 -21.68
N LEU A 334 -11.82 -10.53 -22.42
CA LEU A 334 -12.56 -9.39 -21.89
C LEU A 334 -14.05 -9.64 -22.01
N HIS A 335 -14.77 -9.51 -20.90
CA HIS A 335 -16.23 -9.54 -20.92
C HIS A 335 -16.76 -8.28 -21.64
N PRO A 336 -17.81 -8.38 -22.46
CA PRO A 336 -18.34 -7.23 -23.22
C PRO A 336 -18.80 -6.03 -22.37
N GLN A 337 -19.06 -6.22 -21.09
CA GLN A 337 -19.48 -5.17 -20.16
C GLN A 337 -18.33 -4.65 -19.27
N THR A 338 -17.14 -5.21 -19.36
CA THR A 338 -15.96 -4.70 -18.64
C THR A 338 -15.75 -3.23 -18.99
N LYS A 339 -15.59 -2.39 -17.97
CA LYS A 339 -15.45 -0.93 -18.12
C LYS A 339 -14.01 -0.48 -17.89
N PHE A 340 -13.61 0.55 -18.62
CA PHE A 340 -12.25 1.09 -18.57
C PHE A 340 -12.28 2.59 -18.33
N ILE A 341 -11.50 3.05 -17.37
CA ILE A 341 -11.20 4.46 -17.15
C ILE A 341 -9.76 4.68 -17.60
N MET A 342 -9.59 5.33 -18.72
CA MET A 342 -8.28 5.66 -19.26
C MET A 342 -7.89 7.07 -18.82
N VAL A 343 -6.76 7.21 -18.14
CA VAL A 343 -6.28 8.50 -17.67
C VAL A 343 -5.02 8.90 -18.41
N TYR A 344 -5.02 10.12 -18.94
CA TYR A 344 -3.87 10.74 -19.59
C TYR A 344 -3.56 12.11 -18.99
N ARG A 345 -2.39 12.64 -19.27
CA ARG A 345 -1.89 13.90 -18.74
C ARG A 345 -0.95 14.56 -19.75
N ASP A 346 -0.71 15.88 -19.63
CA ASP A 346 0.35 16.56 -20.40
C ASP A 346 1.68 15.81 -20.25
N PRO A 347 2.31 15.34 -21.35
CA PRO A 347 3.53 14.55 -21.30
C PRO A 347 4.69 15.28 -20.61
N LYS A 348 4.77 16.61 -20.69
CA LYS A 348 5.76 17.42 -19.97
C LYS A 348 5.60 17.26 -18.45
N ALA A 349 4.36 17.33 -17.97
CA ALA A 349 4.06 17.12 -16.56
C ALA A 349 4.28 15.65 -16.12
N VAL A 350 4.06 14.68 -17.02
CA VAL A 350 4.37 13.26 -16.77
C VAL A 350 5.88 13.08 -16.61
N ALA A 351 6.68 13.56 -17.54
CA ALA A 351 8.15 13.42 -17.52
C ALA A 351 8.74 13.99 -16.21
N VAL A 352 8.36 15.21 -15.83
CA VAL A 352 8.83 15.83 -14.57
C VAL A 352 8.37 15.01 -13.35
N SER A 353 7.10 14.61 -13.31
CA SER A 353 6.56 13.83 -12.18
C SER A 353 7.22 12.45 -12.07
N GLN A 354 7.54 11.83 -13.19
CA GLN A 354 8.20 10.52 -13.28
C GLN A 354 9.65 10.61 -12.82
N TYR A 355 10.41 11.62 -13.28
CA TYR A 355 11.78 11.88 -12.84
C TYR A 355 11.89 11.98 -11.32
N PHE A 356 11.10 12.86 -10.70
CA PHE A 356 11.15 13.04 -9.24
C PHE A 356 10.64 11.82 -8.47
N PHE A 357 9.69 11.09 -9.01
CA PHE A 357 9.22 9.84 -8.42
C PHE A 357 10.32 8.79 -8.45
N TRP A 358 10.95 8.58 -9.61
CA TRP A 358 11.99 7.57 -9.76
C TRP A 358 13.23 7.87 -8.93
N LYS A 359 13.66 9.13 -8.86
CA LYS A 359 14.78 9.57 -7.98
C LYS A 359 14.53 9.30 -6.49
N ARG A 360 13.28 9.15 -6.08
CA ARG A 360 12.88 8.88 -4.69
C ARG A 360 12.44 7.45 -4.45
N HIS A 361 12.23 6.68 -5.51
CA HIS A 361 11.71 5.32 -5.41
C HIS A 361 12.85 4.34 -5.11
N PRO A 362 12.84 3.65 -3.95
CA PRO A 362 13.99 2.83 -3.52
C PRO A 362 14.26 1.64 -4.43
N LEU A 363 13.25 1.16 -5.17
CA LEU A 363 13.38 -0.02 -6.04
C LEU A 363 13.75 0.32 -7.49
N LEU A 364 13.72 1.59 -7.89
CA LEU A 364 14.00 2.00 -9.28
C LEU A 364 15.43 2.53 -9.48
N ALA A 365 16.14 2.77 -8.39
CA ALA A 365 17.57 3.14 -8.30
C ALA A 365 18.13 3.96 -9.47
N VAL A 366 17.53 5.10 -9.67
CA VAL A 366 17.98 6.07 -10.66
C VAL A 366 19.34 6.62 -10.24
N PRO A 367 20.35 6.69 -11.13
CA PRO A 367 21.64 7.29 -10.82
C PRO A 367 21.48 8.70 -10.23
N GLU A 368 22.24 8.99 -9.15
CA GLU A 368 22.14 10.30 -8.48
C GLU A 368 22.50 11.46 -9.41
N ASP A 369 23.43 11.25 -10.34
CA ASP A 369 23.93 12.22 -11.31
C ASP A 369 23.07 12.31 -12.59
N LEU A 370 22.02 11.48 -12.76
CA LEU A 370 21.12 11.60 -13.90
C LEU A 370 20.38 12.95 -13.85
N SER A 371 20.61 13.78 -14.85
CA SER A 371 19.94 15.08 -15.00
C SER A 371 18.50 14.94 -15.50
N MET A 372 17.73 16.03 -15.40
CA MET A 372 16.37 16.09 -15.96
C MET A 372 16.39 15.95 -17.48
N ASP A 373 17.34 16.59 -18.17
CA ASP A 373 17.42 16.57 -19.63
C ASP A 373 17.76 15.16 -20.14
N GLU A 374 18.73 14.47 -19.53
CA GLU A 374 19.03 13.06 -19.86
C GLU A 374 17.82 12.14 -19.61
N PHE A 375 17.06 12.39 -18.54
CA PHE A 375 15.83 11.64 -18.28
C PHE A 375 14.76 11.91 -19.35
N VAL A 376 14.65 13.15 -19.83
CA VAL A 376 13.71 13.51 -20.90
C VAL A 376 14.09 12.85 -22.22
N GLU A 377 15.39 12.71 -22.53
CA GLU A 377 15.83 11.93 -23.70
C GLU A 377 15.34 10.49 -23.63
N LEU A 378 15.52 9.82 -22.48
CA LEU A 378 15.01 8.45 -22.26
C LEU A 378 13.48 8.39 -22.35
N PHE A 379 12.77 9.39 -21.85
CA PHE A 379 11.31 9.49 -21.91
C PHE A 379 10.81 9.65 -23.35
N VAL A 380 11.45 10.51 -24.13
CA VAL A 380 11.12 10.77 -25.55
C VAL A 380 11.42 9.53 -26.41
N ASP A 381 12.51 8.83 -26.12
CA ASP A 381 12.87 7.60 -26.84
C ASP A 381 11.99 6.40 -26.47
N GLY A 382 11.19 6.52 -25.39
CA GLY A 382 10.38 5.40 -24.86
C GLY A 382 11.20 4.37 -24.09
N ASN A 383 12.42 4.72 -23.68
CA ASN A 383 13.39 3.85 -23.02
C ASN A 383 13.24 3.85 -21.48
N LEU A 384 12.01 3.84 -21.00
CA LEU A 384 11.68 3.79 -19.57
C LEU A 384 10.78 2.59 -19.25
N TYR A 385 10.65 2.24 -17.97
CA TYR A 385 9.69 1.22 -17.54
C TYR A 385 8.28 1.58 -18.00
N PHE A 386 7.53 0.57 -18.43
CA PHE A 386 6.23 0.64 -19.06
C PHE A 386 6.21 1.25 -20.46
N GLY A 387 7.39 1.47 -21.07
CA GLY A 387 7.53 1.86 -22.46
C GLY A 387 7.20 3.31 -22.77
N ASP A 388 6.96 3.56 -24.04
CA ASP A 388 6.66 4.89 -24.57
C ASP A 388 5.29 5.39 -24.09
N TYR A 389 5.29 6.54 -23.42
CA TYR A 389 4.08 7.17 -22.90
C TYR A 389 3.05 7.49 -24.00
N HIS A 390 3.51 8.00 -25.15
CA HIS A 390 2.62 8.40 -26.25
C HIS A 390 1.99 7.17 -26.92
N ASP A 391 2.76 6.10 -27.07
CA ASP A 391 2.26 4.84 -27.61
C ASP A 391 1.29 4.15 -26.64
N HIS A 392 1.59 4.20 -25.33
CA HIS A 392 0.67 3.71 -24.32
C HIS A 392 -0.70 4.41 -24.42
N VAL A 393 -0.72 5.74 -24.41
CA VAL A 393 -1.95 6.52 -24.50
C VAL A 393 -2.68 6.25 -25.82
N SER A 394 -1.94 6.27 -26.94
CA SER A 394 -2.50 5.98 -28.26
C SER A 394 -3.07 4.57 -28.38
N GLY A 395 -2.39 3.59 -27.78
CA GLY A 395 -2.81 2.18 -27.76
C GLY A 395 -4.18 1.99 -27.09
N TRP A 396 -4.40 2.66 -25.96
CA TRP A 396 -5.69 2.62 -25.25
C TRP A 396 -6.81 3.34 -26.00
N ILE A 397 -6.52 4.39 -26.75
CA ILE A 397 -7.52 5.17 -27.49
C ILE A 397 -7.83 4.52 -28.84
N ARG A 398 -6.80 4.14 -29.60
CA ARG A 398 -6.97 3.65 -30.98
C ARG A 398 -7.28 2.15 -31.12
N ARG A 399 -7.00 1.33 -30.12
CA ARG A 399 -7.36 -0.10 -29.99
C ARG A 399 -7.44 -0.87 -31.30
N LYS A 400 -6.30 -1.17 -31.87
CA LYS A 400 -6.20 -1.79 -33.22
C LYS A 400 -7.02 -3.07 -33.41
N ASP A 401 -7.23 -3.86 -32.34
CA ASP A 401 -7.94 -5.15 -32.37
C ASP A 401 -9.42 -5.07 -31.94
N GLN A 402 -9.87 -3.90 -31.49
CA GLN A 402 -11.26 -3.62 -31.08
C GLN A 402 -11.81 -4.58 -30.00
N ARG A 403 -10.96 -5.23 -29.20
CA ARG A 403 -11.41 -6.12 -28.10
C ARG A 403 -12.31 -5.41 -27.09
N ILE A 404 -12.17 -4.09 -26.94
CA ILE A 404 -12.97 -3.24 -26.07
C ILE A 404 -13.86 -2.35 -26.93
N ALA A 405 -15.16 -2.40 -26.70
CA ALA A 405 -16.10 -1.48 -27.36
C ALA A 405 -15.81 -0.02 -26.95
N PRO A 406 -15.84 0.95 -27.88
CA PRO A 406 -15.51 2.35 -27.57
C PRO A 406 -16.28 2.93 -26.40
N HIS A 407 -17.57 2.66 -26.29
CA HIS A 407 -18.45 3.14 -25.22
C HIS A 407 -18.15 2.55 -23.84
N ASN A 408 -17.32 1.50 -23.77
CA ASN A 408 -16.84 0.93 -22.49
C ASN A 408 -15.58 1.63 -21.98
N ILE A 409 -15.08 2.65 -22.67
CA ILE A 409 -13.93 3.45 -22.24
C ILE A 409 -14.39 4.87 -21.94
N LEU A 410 -14.08 5.33 -20.73
CA LEU A 410 -14.14 6.73 -20.33
C LEU A 410 -12.73 7.30 -20.29
N ALA A 411 -12.42 8.24 -21.17
CA ALA A 411 -11.13 8.93 -21.20
C ALA A 411 -11.22 10.22 -20.36
N LEU A 412 -10.31 10.36 -19.41
CA LEU A 412 -10.20 11.51 -18.51
C LEU A 412 -8.80 12.11 -18.57
N SER A 413 -8.70 13.42 -18.68
CA SER A 413 -7.42 14.11 -18.45
C SER A 413 -7.17 14.31 -16.95
N TYR A 414 -5.90 14.28 -16.55
CA TYR A 414 -5.51 14.63 -15.18
C TYR A 414 -5.96 16.04 -14.81
N GLU A 415 -5.86 16.94 -15.75
CA GLU A 415 -6.25 18.36 -15.62
C GLU A 415 -7.74 18.50 -15.30
N ASP A 416 -8.61 17.74 -15.97
CA ASP A 416 -10.03 17.68 -15.63
C ASP A 416 -10.27 17.10 -14.23
N MET A 417 -9.57 16.03 -13.89
CA MET A 417 -9.69 15.41 -12.56
C MET A 417 -9.28 16.35 -11.43
N VAL A 418 -8.37 17.28 -11.67
CA VAL A 418 -7.93 18.27 -10.66
C VAL A 418 -8.88 19.49 -10.65
N ASN A 419 -9.23 20.00 -11.84
CA ASN A 419 -9.88 21.31 -11.96
C ASN A 419 -11.42 21.21 -12.03
N ARG A 420 -11.99 20.03 -12.34
CA ARG A 420 -13.42 19.83 -12.59
C ARG A 420 -13.95 18.61 -11.80
N LYS A 421 -13.55 18.51 -10.55
CA LYS A 421 -13.86 17.34 -9.70
C LYS A 421 -15.34 16.97 -9.59
N PRO A 422 -16.29 17.94 -9.42
CA PRO A 422 -17.72 17.61 -9.38
C PRO A 422 -18.24 17.02 -10.70
N GLU A 423 -17.78 17.54 -11.84
CA GLU A 423 -18.15 17.02 -13.16
C GLU A 423 -17.56 15.63 -13.39
N VAL A 424 -16.30 15.41 -12.99
CA VAL A 424 -15.65 14.09 -13.05
C VAL A 424 -16.39 13.08 -12.18
N ALA A 425 -16.76 13.43 -10.95
CA ALA A 425 -17.55 12.56 -10.07
C ALA A 425 -18.88 12.20 -10.72
N ARG A 426 -19.57 13.15 -11.34
CA ARG A 426 -20.85 12.94 -12.06
C ARG A 426 -20.68 12.05 -13.28
N ALA A 427 -19.65 12.27 -14.07
CA ALA A 427 -19.35 11.45 -15.25
C ALA A 427 -19.03 10.01 -14.86
N LEU A 428 -18.19 9.81 -13.87
CA LEU A 428 -17.85 8.48 -13.35
C LEU A 428 -19.09 7.76 -12.79
N ALA A 429 -19.97 8.48 -12.05
CA ALA A 429 -21.22 7.92 -11.55
C ALA A 429 -22.11 7.39 -12.69
N ARG A 430 -22.34 8.20 -13.71
CA ARG A 430 -23.13 7.81 -14.90
C ARG A 430 -22.49 6.67 -15.68
N PHE A 431 -21.18 6.68 -15.78
CA PHE A 431 -20.45 5.66 -16.53
C PHE A 431 -20.38 4.32 -15.79
N LEU A 432 -20.03 4.32 -14.50
CA LEU A 432 -19.81 3.10 -13.74
C LEU A 432 -21.11 2.51 -13.18
N LEU A 433 -22.01 3.35 -12.69
CA LEU A 433 -23.23 2.98 -11.95
C LEU A 433 -24.46 3.68 -12.53
N PRO A 434 -24.80 3.43 -13.82
CA PRO A 434 -25.87 4.16 -14.51
C PRO A 434 -27.26 3.98 -13.87
N ASP A 435 -27.47 2.88 -13.18
CA ASP A 435 -28.75 2.56 -12.52
C ASP A 435 -28.86 3.17 -11.10
N ILE A 436 -27.81 3.83 -10.60
CA ILE A 436 -27.78 4.45 -9.27
C ILE A 436 -27.84 5.97 -9.40
N SER A 437 -28.83 6.58 -8.76
CA SER A 437 -28.95 8.03 -8.70
C SER A 437 -28.15 8.60 -7.54
N PHE A 438 -27.24 9.51 -7.82
CA PHE A 438 -26.46 10.24 -6.84
C PHE A 438 -27.02 11.65 -6.65
N SER A 439 -27.19 12.08 -5.41
CA SER A 439 -27.52 13.48 -5.10
C SER A 439 -26.31 14.39 -5.37
N ASP A 440 -26.55 15.67 -5.66
CA ASP A 440 -25.46 16.65 -5.82
C ASP A 440 -24.60 16.77 -4.56
N GLY A 441 -25.19 16.62 -3.37
CA GLY A 441 -24.45 16.57 -2.11
C GLY A 441 -23.54 15.34 -1.98
N ALA A 442 -23.96 14.19 -2.50
CA ALA A 442 -23.09 12.99 -2.52
C ALA A 442 -21.91 13.18 -3.49
N LEU A 443 -22.18 13.69 -4.70
CA LEU A 443 -21.12 13.99 -5.68
C LEU A 443 -20.14 15.05 -5.18
N ALA A 444 -20.63 16.07 -4.44
CA ALA A 444 -19.78 17.07 -3.84
C ALA A 444 -18.85 16.48 -2.76
N ARG A 445 -19.36 15.57 -1.91
CA ARG A 445 -18.51 14.86 -0.92
C ARG A 445 -17.44 13.99 -1.59
N ILE A 446 -17.79 13.28 -2.67
CA ILE A 446 -16.82 12.50 -3.46
C ILE A 446 -15.72 13.41 -4.00
N ALA A 447 -16.10 14.54 -4.62
CA ALA A 447 -15.16 15.53 -5.12
C ALA A 447 -14.26 16.09 -4.00
N GLU A 448 -14.82 16.39 -2.84
CA GLU A 448 -14.09 16.89 -1.67
C GLU A 448 -13.10 15.84 -1.10
N ALA A 449 -13.47 14.56 -1.10
CA ALA A 449 -12.59 13.47 -0.65
C ALA A 449 -11.35 13.32 -1.55
N THR A 450 -11.40 13.82 -2.79
CA THR A 450 -10.29 13.79 -3.75
C THR A 450 -9.37 15.03 -3.68
N GLU A 451 -9.52 15.89 -2.66
CA GLU A 451 -8.60 17.01 -2.45
C GLU A 451 -7.20 16.50 -2.11
N PHE A 452 -6.18 17.16 -2.67
CA PHE A 452 -4.79 16.71 -2.56
C PHE A 452 -4.32 16.59 -1.11
N GLU A 453 -4.61 17.58 -0.27
CA GLU A 453 -4.26 17.57 1.14
C GLU A 453 -4.96 16.43 1.88
N LYS A 454 -6.26 16.20 1.63
CA LYS A 454 -7.01 15.11 2.26
C LYS A 454 -6.43 13.76 1.91
N MET A 455 -6.19 13.50 0.63
CA MET A 455 -5.58 12.25 0.18
C MET A 455 -4.19 12.04 0.75
N ARG A 456 -3.36 13.09 0.81
CA ARG A 456 -2.03 13.03 1.41
C ARG A 456 -2.09 12.70 2.89
N ASP A 457 -2.98 13.35 3.63
CA ASP A 457 -3.12 13.18 5.07
C ASP A 457 -3.68 11.78 5.40
N GLU A 458 -4.69 11.29 4.68
CA GLU A 458 -5.20 9.92 4.81
C GLU A 458 -4.11 8.86 4.60
N VAL A 459 -3.24 9.03 3.59
CA VAL A 459 -2.13 8.11 3.32
C VAL A 459 -1.05 8.22 4.39
N THR A 460 -0.86 9.42 4.97
CA THR A 460 0.10 9.63 6.06
C THR A 460 -0.39 8.96 7.35
N ASP A 461 -1.69 9.00 7.60
CA ASP A 461 -2.32 8.38 8.77
C ASP A 461 -2.46 6.85 8.64
N ASN A 462 -2.48 6.33 7.41
CA ASN A 462 -2.53 4.89 7.12
C ASN A 462 -1.38 4.44 6.20
N PRO A 463 -0.12 4.51 6.65
CA PRO A 463 1.05 4.20 5.82
C PRO A 463 1.12 2.73 5.38
N GLN A 464 0.35 1.83 5.99
CA GLN A 464 0.34 0.40 5.63
C GLN A 464 -0.34 0.13 4.28
N SER A 465 -1.22 1.02 3.81
CA SER A 465 -1.83 0.92 2.48
C SER A 465 -0.86 1.24 1.33
N PHE A 466 0.32 1.77 1.64
CA PHE A 466 1.36 2.09 0.66
C PHE A 466 2.69 1.45 1.05
N HIS A 467 3.32 0.76 0.11
CA HIS A 467 4.64 0.15 0.32
C HIS A 467 5.78 1.17 0.43
N LEU A 468 5.52 2.44 0.13
CA LEU A 468 6.50 3.53 0.14
C LEU A 468 6.00 4.71 0.97
N ASN A 469 6.96 5.51 1.46
CA ASN A 469 6.66 6.75 2.17
C ASN A 469 5.70 7.65 1.35
N PRO A 470 4.61 8.17 1.93
CA PRO A 470 3.64 9.04 1.26
C PRO A 470 4.26 10.20 0.47
N LYS A 471 5.37 10.75 0.95
CA LYS A 471 6.10 11.84 0.27
C LYS A 471 6.68 11.46 -1.10
N VAL A 472 6.78 10.16 -1.40
CA VAL A 472 7.21 9.67 -2.72
C VAL A 472 6.08 9.85 -3.73
N TYR A 473 4.84 9.62 -3.31
CA TYR A 473 3.66 9.70 -4.18
C TYR A 473 3.07 11.11 -4.28
N PHE A 474 3.00 11.85 -3.16
CA PHE A 474 2.36 13.16 -3.06
C PHE A 474 3.42 14.26 -3.01
N ARG A 475 3.81 14.80 -4.19
CA ARG A 475 4.87 15.81 -4.31
C ARG A 475 4.34 17.25 -4.32
N SER A 476 3.52 17.63 -5.31
CA SER A 476 3.07 19.01 -5.49
C SER A 476 1.58 19.16 -5.76
N GLY A 477 0.93 18.18 -6.38
CA GLY A 477 -0.49 18.27 -6.76
C GLY A 477 -0.81 19.29 -7.85
N THR A 478 0.22 19.92 -8.47
CA THR A 478 0.07 20.95 -9.48
C THR A 478 0.10 20.40 -10.90
N THR A 479 -0.47 21.12 -11.85
CA THR A 479 -0.50 20.73 -13.26
C THR A 479 0.67 21.28 -14.07
N ASN A 480 1.25 22.44 -13.68
CA ASN A 480 2.13 23.25 -14.53
C ASN A 480 3.56 23.41 -14.00
N ASP A 481 4.00 22.65 -12.99
CA ASP A 481 5.35 22.86 -12.45
C ASP A 481 6.48 22.46 -13.42
N TRP A 482 6.17 21.81 -14.52
CA TRP A 482 7.11 21.53 -15.60
C TRP A 482 7.67 22.78 -16.27
N GLU A 483 6.91 23.88 -16.31
CA GLU A 483 7.36 25.17 -16.88
C GLU A 483 8.63 25.72 -16.20
N GLN A 484 8.84 25.37 -14.93
CA GLN A 484 10.00 25.80 -14.14
C GLN A 484 11.10 24.73 -14.03
N LYS A 485 10.87 23.53 -14.57
CA LYS A 485 11.75 22.36 -14.36
C LYS A 485 12.40 21.86 -15.63
N LEU A 486 11.75 22.05 -16.76
CA LEU A 486 12.25 21.60 -18.07
C LEU A 486 13.01 22.73 -18.75
N SER A 487 14.08 22.37 -19.46
CA SER A 487 14.74 23.26 -20.41
C SER A 487 13.87 23.45 -21.66
N ASP A 488 14.10 24.57 -22.39
CA ASP A 488 13.43 24.81 -23.67
C ASP A 488 13.67 23.66 -24.68
N ALA A 489 14.85 23.06 -24.64
CA ALA A 489 15.20 21.90 -25.48
C ALA A 489 14.38 20.67 -25.12
N ALA A 490 14.21 20.38 -23.82
CA ALA A 490 13.40 19.27 -23.32
C ALA A 490 11.92 19.46 -23.69
N ILE A 491 11.38 20.66 -23.52
CA ILE A 491 10.01 21.01 -23.93
C ILE A 491 9.82 20.79 -25.42
N ALA A 492 10.74 21.29 -26.25
CA ALA A 492 10.68 21.15 -27.70
C ALA A 492 10.71 19.67 -28.14
N ALA A 493 11.57 18.86 -27.52
CA ALA A 493 11.68 17.42 -27.82
C ALA A 493 10.38 16.65 -27.47
N ILE A 494 9.80 16.91 -26.28
CA ILE A 494 8.52 16.29 -25.88
C ILE A 494 7.39 16.73 -26.81
N ASP A 495 7.32 18.02 -27.14
CA ASP A 495 6.26 18.55 -28.02
C ASP A 495 6.38 18.02 -29.44
N GLU A 496 7.60 17.85 -29.97
CA GLU A 496 7.84 17.24 -31.29
C GLU A 496 7.38 15.78 -31.31
N LYS A 497 7.76 15.00 -30.29
CA LYS A 497 7.29 13.62 -30.13
C LYS A 497 5.77 13.55 -30.05
N SER A 498 5.15 14.42 -29.25
CA SER A 498 3.70 14.49 -29.09
C SER A 498 3.00 14.80 -30.43
N ARG A 499 3.46 15.82 -31.15
CA ARG A 499 2.91 16.16 -32.48
C ARG A 499 3.02 15.01 -33.47
N SER A 500 4.15 14.30 -33.44
CA SER A 500 4.37 13.12 -34.31
C SER A 500 3.41 11.97 -34.01
N LYS A 501 3.12 11.72 -32.74
CA LYS A 501 2.29 10.60 -32.29
C LYS A 501 0.79 10.93 -32.22
N TRP A 502 0.41 12.21 -32.04
CA TRP A 502 -0.95 12.67 -31.73
C TRP A 502 -1.49 13.68 -32.75
N ASP A 503 -1.17 13.50 -34.02
CA ASP A 503 -1.74 14.25 -35.14
C ASP A 503 -1.61 15.79 -34.96
N GLY A 504 -0.41 16.25 -34.56
CA GLY A 504 -0.06 17.65 -34.36
C GLY A 504 -0.41 18.23 -32.97
N ARG A 505 -0.97 17.44 -32.05
CA ARG A 505 -1.31 17.85 -30.69
C ARG A 505 -0.13 17.65 -29.73
N THR A 506 -0.09 18.46 -28.66
CA THR A 506 0.99 18.40 -27.65
C THR A 506 0.54 18.01 -26.25
N GLU A 507 -0.75 18.15 -25.91
CA GLU A 507 -1.27 17.93 -24.55
C GLU A 507 -2.07 16.63 -24.41
N GLY A 508 -2.42 16.00 -25.51
CA GLY A 508 -3.17 14.75 -25.56
C GLY A 508 -3.62 14.39 -26.97
N PRO A 509 -3.92 13.11 -27.24
CA PRO A 509 -4.33 12.65 -28.56
C PRO A 509 -5.76 13.11 -28.93
N ALA A 510 -6.09 13.02 -30.22
CA ALA A 510 -7.49 13.01 -30.64
C ALA A 510 -8.13 11.70 -30.17
N LEU A 511 -9.30 11.81 -29.58
CA LEU A 511 -10.05 10.62 -29.13
C LEU A 511 -10.85 10.03 -30.29
N ASP A 512 -10.84 8.71 -30.40
CA ASP A 512 -11.64 8.00 -31.42
C ASP A 512 -13.14 8.21 -31.23
N GLN A 513 -13.90 8.14 -32.31
CA GLN A 513 -15.36 8.21 -32.23
C GLN A 513 -15.92 7.10 -31.34
N GLY A 514 -16.80 7.49 -30.41
CA GLY A 514 -17.49 6.58 -29.50
C GLY A 514 -16.75 6.29 -28.21
N VAL A 515 -15.49 6.77 -28.03
CA VAL A 515 -14.88 6.85 -26.69
C VAL A 515 -15.61 7.91 -25.89
N THR A 516 -16.11 7.55 -24.71
CA THR A 516 -16.82 8.47 -23.84
C THR A 516 -15.85 9.48 -23.24
N VAL A 517 -16.21 10.75 -23.26
CA VAL A 517 -15.45 11.84 -22.66
C VAL A 517 -16.25 12.56 -21.58
N LEU A 518 -15.58 13.37 -20.77
CA LEU A 518 -16.22 14.12 -19.68
C LEU A 518 -17.44 14.93 -20.18
N GLY A 519 -17.32 15.59 -21.33
CA GLY A 519 -18.40 16.39 -21.93
C GLY A 519 -19.66 15.59 -22.26
N ASP A 520 -19.53 14.35 -22.69
CA ASP A 520 -20.66 13.48 -23.06
C ASP A 520 -21.54 13.12 -21.87
N LEU A 521 -20.93 13.05 -20.68
CA LEU A 521 -21.59 12.62 -19.44
C LEU A 521 -22.00 13.77 -18.52
N THR A 522 -21.50 15.00 -18.76
CA THR A 522 -21.83 16.18 -17.94
C THR A 522 -22.91 17.05 -18.56
N GLY A 523 -23.15 16.98 -19.88
CA GLY A 523 -24.22 17.65 -20.58
C GLY A 523 -25.58 17.18 -20.09
N GLY A 524 -26.19 17.90 -19.15
CA GLY A 524 -27.61 17.76 -18.80
C GLY A 524 -28.48 18.46 -19.82
N LYS A 525 -29.47 17.76 -20.34
CA LYS A 525 -30.73 18.42 -20.71
C LYS A 525 -31.63 18.45 -19.49
#